data_bebe8a23a68a971d90a0201dd5948819
#
_entry.id   bebe8a23a68a971d90a0201dd5948819
#
_cell.length_a   1.000
_cell.length_b   1.000
_cell.length_c   1.000
_cell.angle_alpha   90.00
_cell.angle_beta   90.00
_cell.angle_gamma   90.00
#
_symmetry.space_group_name_H-M   'P 1'
#
loop_
_entity.id
_entity.type
_entity.pdbx_description
1 polymer ?
#
loop_
_entity_poly.entity_id
_entity_poly.type
_entity_poly.pdbx_seq_one_letter_code
_entity_poly.pdbx_strand_id
1 'polypeptide(L)'
;MTVPHSLLDGRRILVTGGATGIGAAAVQVLGAAGARVAATYHRTAPADDTAAATWLQCDARDADAVDAAFNSAVSELGGLDVLVNAAGLWQSGVPGYITSDEIDFLLATNIKATILTNQAAYAVMRENDGRIINFGSAEAVMGSPISAVYAATKGAVQAWTRSAAKAWGAERVTVNALAPAVQTPGADRLRDFLGPGASGFIDQQMKLSIPLGGKLGDPAGDLGPVLVFLASAGAGFITGQLIPVDGGLAMVGG
;
A
#
# COMPACT_ATOMS: atom_id res chain seq x y z
N MET A 1 -15.55 -2.70 -15.65
CA MET A 1 -14.91 -1.76 -16.62
C MET A 1 -13.50 -2.25 -16.82
N THR A 2 -13.12 -2.57 -18.04
CA THR A 2 -11.74 -2.89 -18.39
C THR A 2 -10.95 -1.59 -18.44
N VAL A 3 -9.89 -1.47 -17.62
CA VAL A 3 -8.93 -0.37 -17.71
C VAL A 3 -8.27 -0.43 -19.09
N PRO A 4 -8.18 0.68 -19.85
CA PRO A 4 -7.49 0.67 -21.14
C PRO A 4 -6.05 0.18 -20.97
N HIS A 5 -5.62 -0.79 -21.77
CA HIS A 5 -4.28 -1.39 -21.72
C HIS A 5 -3.11 -0.41 -21.92
N SER A 6 -3.38 0.82 -22.33
CA SER A 6 -2.38 1.83 -22.69
C SER A 6 -2.14 2.91 -21.63
N LEU A 7 -2.83 2.91 -20.48
CA LEU A 7 -2.71 3.99 -19.49
C LEU A 7 -1.34 4.08 -18.83
N LEU A 8 -0.62 2.95 -18.72
CA LEU A 8 0.68 2.85 -18.08
C LEU A 8 1.77 2.36 -19.03
N ASP A 9 1.55 2.46 -20.35
CA ASP A 9 2.55 2.05 -21.33
C ASP A 9 3.91 2.70 -21.06
N GLY A 10 4.95 1.84 -20.89
CA GLY A 10 6.30 2.27 -20.61
C GLY A 10 6.57 2.77 -19.19
N ARG A 11 5.56 2.89 -18.31
CA ARG A 11 5.76 3.26 -16.90
C ARG A 11 6.56 2.19 -16.17
N ARG A 12 7.59 2.62 -15.44
CA ARG A 12 8.49 1.79 -14.65
C ARG A 12 8.05 1.85 -13.20
N ILE A 13 7.55 0.74 -12.69
CA ILE A 13 6.89 0.67 -11.39
C ILE A 13 7.58 -0.32 -10.47
N LEU A 14 7.88 0.10 -9.24
CA LEU A 14 8.29 -0.79 -8.17
C LEU A 14 7.14 -0.97 -7.17
N VAL A 15 6.81 -2.23 -6.88
CA VAL A 15 5.82 -2.60 -5.87
C VAL A 15 6.53 -3.26 -4.69
N THR A 16 6.51 -2.66 -3.50
CA THR A 16 7.03 -3.32 -2.30
C THR A 16 5.99 -4.27 -1.71
N GLY A 17 6.45 -5.43 -1.18
CA GLY A 17 5.52 -6.42 -0.64
C GLY A 17 4.60 -7.04 -1.70
N GLY A 18 5.09 -7.20 -2.93
CA GLY A 18 4.33 -7.62 -4.11
C GLY A 18 3.84 -9.07 -4.10
N ALA A 19 4.33 -9.94 -3.20
CA ALA A 19 4.03 -11.37 -3.27
C ALA A 19 2.63 -11.74 -2.71
N THR A 20 1.97 -10.88 -1.94
CA THR A 20 0.69 -11.20 -1.29
C THR A 20 -0.24 -9.99 -1.21
N GLY A 21 -1.53 -10.24 -1.02
CA GLY A 21 -2.54 -9.23 -0.71
C GLY A 21 -2.61 -8.09 -1.73
N ILE A 22 -2.63 -6.85 -1.24
CA ILE A 22 -2.71 -5.64 -2.07
C ILE A 22 -1.53 -5.54 -3.03
N GLY A 23 -0.31 -5.90 -2.56
CA GLY A 23 0.88 -5.87 -3.40
C GLY A 23 0.78 -6.81 -4.60
N ALA A 24 0.30 -8.04 -4.40
CA ALA A 24 0.10 -9.00 -5.49
C ALA A 24 -0.96 -8.52 -6.49
N ALA A 25 -2.08 -7.99 -6.01
CA ALA A 25 -3.09 -7.37 -6.88
C ALA A 25 -2.50 -6.18 -7.66
N ALA A 26 -1.69 -5.33 -7.01
CA ALA A 26 -1.02 -4.20 -7.67
C ALA A 26 -0.10 -4.67 -8.80
N VAL A 27 0.75 -5.69 -8.56
CA VAL A 27 1.63 -6.27 -9.61
C VAL A 27 0.80 -6.70 -10.82
N GLN A 28 -0.28 -7.43 -10.58
CA GLN A 28 -1.15 -7.93 -11.63
C GLN A 28 -1.83 -6.80 -12.43
N VAL A 29 -2.49 -5.86 -11.75
CA VAL A 29 -3.29 -4.82 -12.44
C VAL A 29 -2.44 -3.79 -13.15
N LEU A 30 -1.25 -3.44 -12.58
CA LEU A 30 -0.34 -2.47 -13.18
C LEU A 30 0.35 -3.07 -14.41
N GLY A 31 0.77 -4.35 -14.34
CA GLY A 31 1.29 -5.07 -15.50
C GLY A 31 0.25 -5.21 -16.61
N ALA A 32 -0.99 -5.57 -16.26
CA ALA A 32 -2.10 -5.64 -17.23
C ALA A 32 -2.45 -4.28 -17.87
N ALA A 33 -2.14 -3.17 -17.19
CA ALA A 33 -2.31 -1.82 -17.72
C ALA A 33 -1.12 -1.32 -18.58
N GLY A 34 -0.12 -2.18 -18.84
CA GLY A 34 1.01 -1.89 -19.73
C GLY A 34 2.30 -1.44 -19.03
N ALA A 35 2.34 -1.43 -17.68
CA ALA A 35 3.55 -1.05 -16.97
C ALA A 35 4.62 -2.15 -17.00
N ARG A 36 5.89 -1.71 -16.93
CA ARG A 36 7.02 -2.57 -16.57
C ARG A 36 7.13 -2.60 -15.05
N VAL A 37 6.93 -3.77 -14.45
CA VAL A 37 6.84 -3.91 -12.99
C VAL A 37 8.05 -4.67 -12.45
N ALA A 38 8.68 -4.12 -11.41
CA ALA A 38 9.51 -4.88 -10.48
C ALA A 38 8.78 -4.95 -9.14
N ALA A 39 8.99 -6.03 -8.39
CA ALA A 39 8.31 -6.20 -7.11
C ALA A 39 9.24 -6.79 -6.06
N THR A 40 9.09 -6.36 -4.80
CA THR A 40 9.83 -6.97 -3.71
C THR A 40 8.98 -7.96 -2.92
N TYR A 41 9.66 -8.95 -2.36
CA TYR A 41 9.11 -9.86 -1.34
C TYR A 41 10.11 -10.01 -0.19
N HIS A 42 9.63 -10.39 1.00
CA HIS A 42 10.54 -10.63 2.14
C HIS A 42 10.77 -12.13 2.36
N ARG A 43 9.77 -12.86 2.86
CA ARG A 43 9.86 -14.28 3.21
C ARG A 43 9.04 -15.17 2.29
N THR A 44 7.85 -14.70 1.91
CA THR A 44 6.96 -15.43 1.01
C THR A 44 7.39 -15.12 -0.41
N ALA A 45 7.90 -16.11 -1.11
CA ALA A 45 8.21 -15.99 -2.53
C ALA A 45 6.91 -15.80 -3.35
N PRO A 46 6.98 -15.13 -4.50
CA PRO A 46 5.83 -15.03 -5.41
C PRO A 46 5.42 -16.40 -5.92
N ALA A 47 4.17 -16.54 -6.37
CA ALA A 47 3.71 -17.73 -7.08
C ALA A 47 4.39 -17.82 -8.47
N ASP A 48 4.65 -19.04 -8.95
CA ASP A 48 5.45 -19.30 -10.17
C ASP A 48 4.85 -18.72 -11.47
N ASP A 49 3.57 -18.40 -11.49
CA ASP A 49 2.85 -17.87 -12.66
C ASP A 49 2.84 -16.32 -12.74
N THR A 50 3.50 -15.64 -11.83
CA THR A 50 3.54 -14.17 -11.81
C THR A 50 4.62 -13.60 -12.74
N ALA A 51 4.58 -13.96 -14.03
CA ALA A 51 5.53 -13.53 -15.06
C ALA A 51 5.53 -12.01 -15.34
N ALA A 52 4.69 -11.24 -14.67
CA ALA A 52 4.51 -9.81 -14.93
C ALA A 52 5.53 -8.91 -14.23
N ALA A 53 6.47 -9.44 -13.44
CA ALA A 53 7.40 -8.62 -12.68
C ALA A 53 8.78 -9.26 -12.51
N THR A 54 9.81 -8.41 -12.40
CA THR A 54 11.11 -8.79 -11.85
C THR A 54 11.01 -8.86 -10.33
N TRP A 55 11.40 -10.00 -9.72
CA TRP A 55 11.25 -10.23 -8.30
C TRP A 55 12.56 -10.03 -7.53
N LEU A 56 12.52 -9.25 -6.46
CA LEU A 56 13.66 -8.88 -5.64
C LEU A 56 13.37 -9.22 -4.17
N GLN A 57 14.24 -9.96 -3.51
CA GLN A 57 14.11 -10.19 -2.08
C GLN A 57 14.58 -8.97 -1.30
N CYS A 58 13.75 -8.45 -0.37
CA CYS A 58 14.05 -7.27 0.41
C CYS A 58 13.32 -7.28 1.76
N ASP A 59 14.05 -7.13 2.84
CA ASP A 59 13.47 -6.70 4.11
C ASP A 59 13.40 -5.17 4.12
N ALA A 60 12.21 -4.62 3.93
CA ALA A 60 12.02 -3.18 3.85
C ALA A 60 12.34 -2.41 5.16
N ARG A 61 12.62 -3.12 6.28
CA ARG A 61 13.06 -2.54 7.56
C ARG A 61 14.57 -2.27 7.60
N ASP A 62 15.31 -2.86 6.67
CA ASP A 62 16.76 -2.77 6.54
C ASP A 62 17.11 -1.78 5.42
N ALA A 63 17.90 -0.74 5.76
CA ALA A 63 18.24 0.32 4.82
C ALA A 63 19.11 -0.18 3.66
N ASP A 64 20.09 -1.04 3.96
CA ASP A 64 21.02 -1.56 2.94
C ASP A 64 20.28 -2.51 1.98
N ALA A 65 19.33 -3.32 2.51
CA ALA A 65 18.48 -4.17 1.68
C ALA A 65 17.53 -3.35 0.78
N VAL A 66 17.00 -2.23 1.28
CA VAL A 66 16.19 -1.30 0.49
C VAL A 66 17.02 -0.69 -0.64
N ASP A 67 18.20 -0.14 -0.33
CA ASP A 67 19.07 0.47 -1.33
C ASP A 67 19.51 -0.54 -2.41
N ALA A 68 19.86 -1.77 -2.03
CA ALA A 68 20.20 -2.83 -2.97
C ALA A 68 19.01 -3.20 -3.88
N ALA A 69 17.81 -3.35 -3.32
CA ALA A 69 16.60 -3.67 -4.09
C ALA A 69 16.20 -2.54 -5.05
N PHE A 70 16.30 -1.28 -4.62
CA PHE A 70 16.00 -0.13 -5.49
C PHE A 70 17.00 0.01 -6.63
N ASN A 71 18.30 -0.14 -6.35
CA ASN A 71 19.33 -0.13 -7.38
C ASN A 71 19.11 -1.24 -8.41
N SER A 72 18.78 -2.45 -7.98
CA SER A 72 18.46 -3.57 -8.87
C SER A 72 17.20 -3.28 -9.71
N ALA A 73 16.13 -2.79 -9.08
CA ALA A 73 14.90 -2.43 -9.78
C ALA A 73 15.14 -1.35 -10.84
N VAL A 74 15.89 -0.31 -10.50
CA VAL A 74 16.25 0.78 -11.44
C VAL A 74 17.07 0.27 -12.61
N SER A 75 18.03 -0.64 -12.36
CA SER A 75 18.84 -1.27 -13.42
C SER A 75 17.97 -2.09 -14.38
N GLU A 76 17.09 -2.92 -13.85
CA GLU A 76 16.19 -3.80 -14.63
C GLU A 76 15.14 -3.02 -15.43
N LEU A 77 14.56 -1.99 -14.82
CA LEU A 77 13.51 -1.19 -15.44
C LEU A 77 14.05 -0.07 -16.34
N GLY A 78 15.33 0.31 -16.18
CA GLY A 78 15.93 1.48 -16.83
C GLY A 78 15.48 2.81 -16.21
N GLY A 79 15.12 2.81 -14.92
CA GLY A 79 14.67 3.95 -14.15
C GLY A 79 13.44 3.62 -13.30
N LEU A 80 12.84 4.63 -12.63
CA LEU A 80 11.67 4.46 -11.78
C LEU A 80 10.73 5.67 -11.91
N ASP A 81 9.46 5.42 -12.22
CA ASP A 81 8.42 6.45 -12.35
C ASP A 81 7.39 6.38 -11.21
N VAL A 82 7.15 5.17 -10.66
CA VAL A 82 6.12 4.94 -9.63
C VAL A 82 6.63 3.98 -8.56
N LEU A 83 6.41 4.35 -7.30
CA LEU A 83 6.48 3.43 -6.17
C LEU A 83 5.08 3.13 -5.67
N VAL A 84 4.68 1.85 -5.65
CA VAL A 84 3.54 1.36 -4.88
C VAL A 84 4.06 0.70 -3.61
N ASN A 85 3.96 1.40 -2.49
CA ASN A 85 4.56 0.99 -1.22
C ASN A 85 3.60 0.13 -0.40
N ALA A 86 3.39 -1.13 -0.83
CA ALA A 86 2.43 -2.05 -0.24
C ALA A 86 3.02 -2.93 0.88
N ALA A 87 4.32 -2.87 1.14
CA ALA A 87 4.92 -3.55 2.28
C ALA A 87 4.34 -3.01 3.60
N GLY A 88 3.83 -3.90 4.43
CA GLY A 88 3.22 -3.57 5.71
C GLY A 88 2.44 -4.74 6.28
N LEU A 89 2.09 -4.65 7.56
CA LEU A 89 1.42 -5.72 8.27
C LEU A 89 0.33 -5.17 9.19
N TRP A 90 -0.85 -5.81 9.17
CA TRP A 90 -1.86 -5.68 10.22
C TRP A 90 -1.57 -6.66 11.33
N GLN A 91 -1.65 -6.21 12.58
CA GLN A 91 -1.56 -7.02 13.78
C GLN A 91 -2.52 -6.47 14.83
N SER A 92 -3.16 -7.37 15.56
CA SER A 92 -3.98 -7.03 16.73
C SER A 92 -3.11 -6.43 17.84
N GLY A 93 -3.71 -5.62 18.69
CA GLY A 93 -3.06 -5.00 19.86
C GLY A 93 -4.06 -4.15 20.62
N VAL A 94 -4.60 -4.72 21.72
CA VAL A 94 -5.59 -4.04 22.58
C VAL A 94 -4.86 -3.14 23.59
N PRO A 95 -5.19 -1.84 23.69
CA PRO A 95 -4.60 -0.95 24.68
C PRO A 95 -4.61 -1.53 26.08
N GLY A 96 -3.49 -1.45 26.78
CA GLY A 96 -3.28 -2.04 28.11
C GLY A 96 -2.66 -3.43 28.11
N TYR A 97 -2.59 -4.10 26.95
CA TYR A 97 -2.03 -5.46 26.83
C TYR A 97 -0.92 -5.57 25.78
N ILE A 98 -0.46 -4.44 25.23
CA ILE A 98 0.52 -4.37 24.14
C ILE A 98 1.92 -4.37 24.74
N THR A 99 2.80 -5.21 24.24
CA THR A 99 4.20 -5.28 24.65
C THR A 99 5.09 -4.30 23.88
N SER A 100 6.25 -3.96 24.43
CA SER A 100 7.25 -3.14 23.75
C SER A 100 7.69 -3.73 22.41
N ASP A 101 7.92 -5.05 22.38
CA ASP A 101 8.37 -5.76 21.16
C ASP A 101 7.34 -5.68 20.02
N GLU A 102 6.04 -5.76 20.35
CA GLU A 102 4.96 -5.59 19.38
C GLU A 102 4.92 -4.16 18.83
N ILE A 103 5.15 -3.16 19.68
CA ILE A 103 5.25 -1.75 19.25
C ILE A 103 6.43 -1.58 18.31
N ASP A 104 7.63 -2.00 18.72
CA ASP A 104 8.86 -1.87 17.93
C ASP A 104 8.76 -2.58 16.58
N PHE A 105 8.18 -3.79 16.58
CA PHE A 105 7.97 -4.55 15.36
C PHE A 105 7.04 -3.82 14.36
N LEU A 106 5.90 -3.29 14.83
CA LEU A 106 4.96 -2.60 13.95
C LEU A 106 5.49 -1.24 13.49
N LEU A 107 6.19 -0.50 14.34
CA LEU A 107 6.86 0.74 13.96
C LEU A 107 7.94 0.48 12.89
N ALA A 108 8.75 -0.55 13.07
CA ALA A 108 9.76 -0.93 12.08
C ALA A 108 9.14 -1.35 10.75
N THR A 109 8.07 -2.17 10.81
CA THR A 109 7.44 -2.76 9.63
C THR A 109 6.59 -1.75 8.83
N ASN A 110 5.83 -0.89 9.50
CA ASN A 110 4.87 -0.01 8.84
C ASN A 110 5.37 1.42 8.65
N ILE A 111 6.25 1.94 9.54
CA ILE A 111 6.72 3.33 9.49
C ILE A 111 8.13 3.40 8.95
N LYS A 112 9.11 2.79 9.64
CA LYS A 112 10.51 2.84 9.20
C LYS A 112 10.64 2.36 7.76
N ALA A 113 10.04 1.20 7.43
CA ALA A 113 10.04 0.66 6.08
C ALA A 113 9.42 1.63 5.05
N THR A 114 8.29 2.27 5.38
CA THR A 114 7.67 3.27 4.49
C THR A 114 8.59 4.47 4.25
N ILE A 115 9.24 4.98 5.29
CA ILE A 115 10.15 6.13 5.16
C ILE A 115 11.36 5.77 4.30
N LEU A 116 12.00 4.62 4.57
CA LEU A 116 13.17 4.16 3.82
C LEU A 116 12.84 3.98 2.32
N THR A 117 11.78 3.25 2.00
CA THR A 117 11.38 3.00 0.60
C THR A 117 10.96 4.27 -0.12
N ASN A 118 10.27 5.20 0.56
CA ASN A 118 9.88 6.47 -0.03
C ASN A 118 11.10 7.36 -0.32
N GLN A 119 12.09 7.40 0.58
CA GLN A 119 13.34 8.15 0.37
C GLN A 119 14.16 7.58 -0.80
N ALA A 120 14.30 6.25 -0.87
CA ALA A 120 14.98 5.57 -1.97
C ALA A 120 14.28 5.85 -3.32
N ALA A 121 12.95 5.81 -3.35
CA ALA A 121 12.17 6.17 -4.54
C ALA A 121 12.38 7.64 -4.94
N TYR A 122 12.25 8.56 -3.99
CA TYR A 122 12.45 9.98 -4.25
C TYR A 122 13.84 10.28 -4.83
N ALA A 123 14.89 9.67 -4.29
CA ALA A 123 16.26 9.88 -4.78
C ALA A 123 16.41 9.58 -6.28
N VAL A 124 15.64 8.62 -6.81
CA VAL A 124 15.63 8.24 -8.23
C VAL A 124 14.65 9.08 -9.05
N MET A 125 13.50 9.46 -8.45
CA MET A 125 12.37 10.07 -9.18
C MET A 125 12.44 11.58 -9.30
N ARG A 126 13.20 12.28 -8.46
CA ARG A 126 13.18 13.76 -8.33
C ARG A 126 13.45 14.54 -9.62
N GLU A 127 13.94 13.89 -10.67
CA GLU A 127 14.17 14.49 -11.97
C GLU A 127 13.16 14.04 -13.04
N ASN A 128 12.18 13.20 -12.70
CA ASN A 128 11.36 12.46 -13.66
C ASN A 128 9.85 12.41 -13.34
N ASP A 129 9.26 13.42 -12.70
CA ASP A 129 7.80 13.44 -12.45
C ASP A 129 7.30 12.17 -11.70
N GLY A 130 7.86 11.86 -10.55
CA GLY A 130 7.61 10.63 -9.81
C GLY A 130 6.22 10.53 -9.14
N ARG A 131 5.78 9.31 -8.87
CA ARG A 131 4.55 9.00 -8.12
C ARG A 131 4.84 8.04 -6.99
N ILE A 132 4.48 8.39 -5.76
CA ILE A 132 4.57 7.52 -4.59
C ILE A 132 3.16 7.27 -4.05
N ILE A 133 2.77 6.01 -3.97
CA ILE A 133 1.47 5.57 -3.47
C ILE A 133 1.70 4.75 -2.20
N ASN A 134 1.39 5.34 -1.05
CA ASN A 134 1.44 4.69 0.26
C ASN A 134 0.09 4.08 0.62
N PHE A 135 0.05 3.28 1.69
CA PHE A 135 -1.18 2.73 2.25
C PHE A 135 -1.37 3.20 3.70
N GLY A 136 -2.35 4.05 3.90
CA GLY A 136 -2.95 4.38 5.18
C GLY A 136 -3.91 3.30 5.65
N SER A 137 -4.92 3.68 6.41
CA SER A 137 -6.03 2.81 6.83
C SER A 137 -7.21 3.64 7.32
N ALA A 138 -8.42 3.15 7.14
CA ALA A 138 -9.61 3.68 7.80
C ALA A 138 -9.47 3.63 9.34
N GLU A 139 -8.81 2.60 9.88
CA GLU A 139 -8.54 2.47 11.32
C GLU A 139 -7.71 3.64 11.89
N ALA A 140 -6.84 4.26 11.09
CA ALA A 140 -6.08 5.43 11.50
C ALA A 140 -6.94 6.71 11.60
N VAL A 141 -8.10 6.73 10.95
CA VAL A 141 -9.04 7.84 10.96
C VAL A 141 -10.08 7.65 12.05
N MET A 142 -10.67 6.45 12.12
CA MET A 142 -11.77 6.12 13.02
C MET A 142 -11.32 5.67 14.42
N GLY A 143 -10.06 5.25 14.55
CA GLY A 143 -9.55 4.50 15.70
C GLY A 143 -9.90 3.02 15.62
N SER A 144 -9.13 2.19 16.35
CA SER A 144 -9.41 0.75 16.48
C SER A 144 -9.12 0.27 17.90
N PRO A 145 -10.09 -0.27 18.60
CA PRO A 145 -9.88 -0.77 19.97
C PRO A 145 -9.08 -2.08 20.01
N ILE A 146 -8.91 -2.77 18.87
CA ILE A 146 -8.28 -4.09 18.80
C ILE A 146 -6.97 -4.10 18.02
N SER A 147 -6.56 -2.96 17.43
CA SER A 147 -5.33 -2.82 16.64
C SER A 147 -4.72 -1.43 16.79
N ALA A 148 -4.62 -0.95 18.04
CA ALA A 148 -4.27 0.44 18.31
C ALA A 148 -2.90 0.86 17.77
N VAL A 149 -1.85 0.00 17.92
CA VAL A 149 -0.52 0.30 17.38
C VAL A 149 -0.55 0.31 15.85
N TYR A 150 -1.24 -0.64 15.21
CA TYR A 150 -1.41 -0.62 13.76
C TYR A 150 -2.08 0.68 13.30
N ALA A 151 -3.19 1.08 13.92
CA ALA A 151 -3.88 2.34 13.62
C ALA A 151 -2.94 3.54 13.78
N ALA A 152 -2.15 3.60 14.86
CA ALA A 152 -1.14 4.64 15.08
C ALA A 152 -0.07 4.65 13.97
N THR A 153 0.44 3.47 13.56
CA THR A 153 1.40 3.40 12.46
C THR A 153 0.82 3.91 11.14
N LYS A 154 -0.43 3.60 10.85
CA LYS A 154 -1.09 4.08 9.63
C LYS A 154 -1.42 5.58 9.69
N GLY A 155 -1.69 6.13 10.87
CA GLY A 155 -1.76 7.58 11.10
C GLY A 155 -0.43 8.28 10.85
N ALA A 156 0.68 7.68 11.29
CA ALA A 156 2.02 8.17 11.00
C ALA A 156 2.35 8.13 9.50
N VAL A 157 1.97 7.07 8.77
CA VAL A 157 2.10 7.02 7.28
C VAL A 157 1.33 8.15 6.62
N GLN A 158 0.12 8.47 7.09
CA GLN A 158 -0.67 9.60 6.55
C GLN A 158 0.02 10.95 6.82
N ALA A 159 0.60 11.15 8.01
CA ALA A 159 1.36 12.35 8.35
C ALA A 159 2.63 12.47 7.50
N TRP A 160 3.38 11.38 7.35
CA TRP A 160 4.55 11.28 6.46
C TRP A 160 4.18 11.64 5.02
N THR A 161 3.11 11.05 4.48
CA THR A 161 2.62 11.31 3.13
C THR A 161 2.40 12.80 2.87
N ARG A 162 1.75 13.52 3.79
CA ARG A 162 1.53 14.97 3.67
C ARG A 162 2.84 15.76 3.73
N SER A 163 3.76 15.36 4.59
CA SER A 163 5.05 16.04 4.76
C SER A 163 5.94 15.84 3.54
N ALA A 164 6.03 14.60 3.04
CA ALA A 164 6.80 14.26 1.83
C ALA A 164 6.22 14.94 0.59
N ALA A 165 4.90 14.98 0.45
CA ALA A 165 4.21 15.69 -0.64
C ALA A 165 4.57 17.18 -0.69
N LYS A 166 4.65 17.84 0.47
CA LYS A 166 5.07 19.25 0.56
C LYS A 166 6.54 19.43 0.26
N ALA A 167 7.39 18.53 0.74
CA ALA A 167 8.84 18.62 0.57
C ALA A 167 9.27 18.38 -0.88
N TRP A 168 8.63 17.43 -1.57
CA TRP A 168 9.06 16.93 -2.89
C TRP A 168 8.23 17.46 -4.07
N GLY A 169 7.24 18.28 -3.79
CA GLY A 169 6.34 18.81 -4.80
C GLY A 169 7.04 19.74 -5.82
N ALA A 170 8.09 20.45 -5.42
CA ALA A 170 8.88 21.29 -6.31
C ALA A 170 9.58 20.48 -7.42
N GLU A 171 9.99 19.25 -7.12
CA GLU A 171 10.56 18.31 -8.09
C GLU A 171 9.49 17.43 -8.76
N ARG A 172 8.21 17.82 -8.67
CA ARG A 172 7.08 17.15 -9.30
C ARG A 172 6.88 15.68 -8.87
N VAL A 173 7.38 15.31 -7.69
CA VAL A 173 7.10 14.02 -7.07
C VAL A 173 5.83 14.13 -6.24
N THR A 174 4.78 13.41 -6.66
CA THR A 174 3.53 13.32 -5.88
C THR A 174 3.59 12.19 -4.89
N VAL A 175 3.05 12.42 -3.69
CA VAL A 175 2.96 11.39 -2.63
C VAL A 175 1.53 11.37 -2.12
N ASN A 176 0.83 10.23 -2.29
CA ASN A 176 -0.52 10.04 -1.80
C ASN A 176 -0.64 8.75 -1.00
N ALA A 177 -1.65 8.64 -0.16
CA ALA A 177 -1.97 7.43 0.57
C ALA A 177 -3.38 6.93 0.21
N LEU A 178 -3.54 5.62 0.07
CA LEU A 178 -4.83 4.96 -0.06
C LEU A 178 -5.24 4.36 1.29
N ALA A 179 -6.53 4.43 1.62
CA ALA A 179 -7.14 3.73 2.75
C ALA A 179 -8.14 2.70 2.23
N PRO A 180 -7.67 1.49 1.85
CA PRO A 180 -8.53 0.47 1.27
C PRO A 180 -9.27 -0.34 2.34
N ALA A 181 -10.52 -0.73 2.06
CA ALA A 181 -11.24 -1.79 2.75
C ALA A 181 -11.51 -2.95 1.78
N VAL A 182 -10.49 -3.74 1.51
CA VAL A 182 -10.53 -4.86 0.56
C VAL A 182 -10.10 -6.17 1.22
N GLN A 183 -10.52 -7.30 0.65
CA GLN A 183 -10.18 -8.62 1.16
C GLN A 183 -8.68 -8.89 1.00
N THR A 184 -8.01 -9.21 2.10
CA THR A 184 -6.56 -9.42 2.14
C THR A 184 -6.20 -10.42 3.22
N PRO A 185 -4.99 -10.98 3.24
CA PRO A 185 -4.50 -11.76 4.38
C PRO A 185 -4.52 -10.99 5.72
N GLY A 186 -4.50 -9.65 5.68
CA GLY A 186 -4.71 -8.81 6.86
C GLY A 186 -6.13 -8.89 7.40
N ALA A 187 -7.12 -8.88 6.51
CA ALA A 187 -8.53 -9.06 6.88
C ALA A 187 -8.79 -10.48 7.42
N ASP A 188 -8.11 -11.50 6.88
CA ASP A 188 -8.19 -12.87 7.38
C ASP A 188 -7.62 -12.96 8.81
N ARG A 189 -6.46 -12.36 9.09
CA ARG A 189 -5.90 -12.29 10.45
C ARG A 189 -6.83 -11.60 11.45
N LEU A 190 -7.55 -10.57 11.02
CA LEU A 190 -8.58 -9.95 11.86
C LEU A 190 -9.70 -10.94 12.19
N ARG A 191 -10.19 -11.68 11.20
CA ARG A 191 -11.24 -12.72 11.40
C ARG A 191 -10.74 -13.83 12.32
N ASP A 192 -9.52 -14.29 12.14
CA ASP A 192 -8.88 -15.31 12.97
C ASP A 192 -8.73 -14.84 14.42
N PHE A 193 -8.31 -13.58 14.63
CA PHE A 193 -8.20 -12.97 15.95
C PHE A 193 -9.56 -12.92 16.70
N LEU A 194 -10.63 -12.59 15.99
CA LEU A 194 -11.98 -12.52 16.57
C LEU A 194 -12.62 -13.90 16.75
N GLY A 195 -12.10 -14.92 16.08
CA GLY A 195 -12.50 -16.33 16.19
C GLY A 195 -13.77 -16.68 15.41
N PRO A 196 -14.05 -17.99 15.25
CA PRO A 196 -15.13 -18.48 14.38
C PRO A 196 -16.54 -18.08 14.84
N GLY A 197 -16.72 -17.86 16.15
CA GLY A 197 -18.02 -17.42 16.69
C GLY A 197 -18.38 -15.96 16.34
N ALA A 198 -17.41 -15.15 15.90
CA ALA A 198 -17.63 -13.76 15.56
C ALA A 198 -17.97 -13.54 14.06
N SER A 199 -17.86 -14.55 13.19
CA SER A 199 -18.03 -14.38 11.75
C SER A 199 -19.36 -13.75 11.36
N GLY A 200 -20.48 -14.25 11.89
CA GLY A 200 -21.81 -13.67 11.61
C GLY A 200 -21.97 -12.25 12.11
N PHE A 201 -21.38 -11.91 13.24
CA PHE A 201 -21.37 -10.55 13.79
C PHE A 201 -20.55 -9.61 12.91
N ILE A 202 -19.35 -10.05 12.48
CA ILE A 202 -18.48 -9.29 11.57
C ILE A 202 -19.21 -8.99 10.26
N ASP A 203 -19.83 -10.00 9.65
CA ASP A 203 -20.57 -9.85 8.40
C ASP A 203 -21.75 -8.89 8.54
N GLN A 204 -22.45 -8.94 9.69
CA GLN A 204 -23.52 -7.99 9.99
C GLN A 204 -22.99 -6.56 10.18
N GLN A 205 -21.88 -6.40 10.87
CA GLN A 205 -21.23 -5.09 11.05
C GLN A 205 -20.77 -4.53 9.70
N MET A 206 -20.15 -5.34 8.84
CA MET A 206 -19.76 -4.90 7.49
C MET A 206 -20.94 -4.45 6.66
N LYS A 207 -22.08 -5.17 6.70
CA LYS A 207 -23.31 -4.77 6.01
C LYS A 207 -23.85 -3.41 6.46
N LEU A 208 -23.63 -3.04 7.72
CA LEU A 208 -24.06 -1.76 8.26
C LEU A 208 -23.05 -0.65 8.02
N SER A 209 -21.75 -0.97 8.00
CA SER A 209 -20.66 0.00 7.98
C SER A 209 -20.13 0.31 6.57
N ILE A 210 -20.29 -0.61 5.60
CA ILE A 210 -19.84 -0.42 4.22
C ILE A 210 -21.05 -0.23 3.30
N PRO A 211 -21.44 1.00 2.98
CA PRO A 211 -22.63 1.27 2.16
C PRO A 211 -22.63 0.59 0.79
N LEU A 212 -21.45 0.52 0.15
CA LEU A 212 -21.32 -0.13 -1.16
C LEU A 212 -21.15 -1.65 -1.00
N GLY A 213 -22.24 -2.39 -1.09
CA GLY A 213 -22.26 -3.85 -1.13
C GLY A 213 -22.14 -4.56 0.21
N GLY A 214 -21.96 -3.86 1.33
CA GLY A 214 -21.97 -4.45 2.69
C GLY A 214 -20.86 -5.46 2.98
N LYS A 215 -19.75 -5.39 2.26
CA LYS A 215 -18.59 -6.31 2.37
C LYS A 215 -17.31 -5.61 1.94
N LEU A 216 -16.18 -6.24 2.26
CA LEU A 216 -14.88 -5.82 1.71
C LEU A 216 -14.85 -5.92 0.19
N GLY A 217 -14.20 -4.95 -0.44
CA GLY A 217 -13.99 -4.93 -1.88
C GLY A 217 -12.98 -5.99 -2.35
N ASP A 218 -12.91 -6.15 -3.66
CA ASP A 218 -11.90 -6.96 -4.33
C ASP A 218 -10.62 -6.15 -4.58
N PRO A 219 -9.42 -6.65 -4.20
CA PRO A 219 -8.18 -5.91 -4.37
C PRO A 219 -7.86 -5.53 -5.82
N ALA A 220 -8.17 -6.40 -6.79
CA ALA A 220 -7.89 -6.14 -8.20
C ALA A 220 -9.01 -5.31 -8.85
N GLY A 221 -10.28 -5.65 -8.58
CA GLY A 221 -11.44 -5.02 -9.21
C GLY A 221 -11.79 -3.65 -8.66
N ASP A 222 -11.73 -3.47 -7.32
CA ASP A 222 -12.16 -2.23 -6.68
C ASP A 222 -11.00 -1.28 -6.38
N LEU A 223 -9.84 -1.79 -5.94
CA LEU A 223 -8.66 -0.97 -5.67
C LEU A 223 -7.77 -0.78 -6.92
N GLY A 224 -7.66 -1.80 -7.77
CA GLY A 224 -6.80 -1.78 -8.96
C GLY A 224 -6.99 -0.56 -9.87
N PRO A 225 -8.21 -0.17 -10.26
CA PRO A 225 -8.45 1.02 -11.10
C PRO A 225 -7.92 2.31 -10.48
N VAL A 226 -7.99 2.46 -9.16
CA VAL A 226 -7.46 3.63 -8.44
C VAL A 226 -5.93 3.63 -8.44
N LEU A 227 -5.30 2.46 -8.27
CA LEU A 227 -3.84 2.31 -8.39
C LEU A 227 -3.36 2.70 -9.79
N VAL A 228 -4.02 2.19 -10.84
CA VAL A 228 -3.69 2.53 -12.23
C VAL A 228 -3.85 4.03 -12.49
N PHE A 229 -4.93 4.65 -12.01
CA PHE A 229 -5.13 6.09 -12.14
C PHE A 229 -4.02 6.89 -11.45
N LEU A 230 -3.72 6.58 -10.17
CA LEU A 230 -2.68 7.30 -9.41
C LEU A 230 -1.27 7.08 -9.96
N ALA A 231 -1.00 5.94 -10.59
CA ALA A 231 0.26 5.66 -11.27
C ALA A 231 0.38 6.38 -12.63
N SER A 232 -0.73 6.84 -13.20
CA SER A 232 -0.77 7.47 -14.51
C SER A 232 -0.34 8.95 -14.49
N ALA A 233 -0.12 9.52 -15.67
CA ALA A 233 0.12 10.94 -15.84
C ALA A 233 -1.09 11.81 -15.42
N GLY A 234 -2.31 11.26 -15.50
CA GLY A 234 -3.56 11.95 -15.15
C GLY A 234 -3.66 12.37 -13.68
N ALA A 235 -2.92 11.69 -12.78
CA ALA A 235 -2.87 12.04 -11.36
C ALA A 235 -1.77 13.06 -10.99
N GLY A 236 -1.10 13.67 -11.97
CA GLY A 236 0.05 14.56 -11.76
C GLY A 236 -0.19 15.82 -10.94
N PHE A 237 -1.45 16.18 -10.66
CA PHE A 237 -1.80 17.33 -9.81
C PHE A 237 -2.50 16.92 -8.50
N ILE A 238 -2.42 15.61 -8.13
CA ILE A 238 -2.96 15.09 -6.87
C ILE A 238 -1.79 14.71 -5.99
N THR A 239 -1.64 15.37 -4.84
CA THR A 239 -0.57 15.07 -3.88
C THR A 239 -0.99 15.38 -2.44
N GLY A 240 -0.42 14.67 -1.47
CA GLY A 240 -0.67 14.84 -0.04
C GLY A 240 -2.02 14.30 0.45
N GLN A 241 -2.75 13.55 -0.39
CA GLN A 241 -4.11 13.12 -0.07
C GLN A 241 -4.12 11.74 0.60
N LEU A 242 -5.12 11.56 1.47
CA LEU A 242 -5.63 10.25 1.87
C LEU A 242 -6.89 9.97 1.06
N ILE A 243 -6.87 8.94 0.24
CA ILE A 243 -7.98 8.58 -0.65
C ILE A 243 -8.57 7.25 -0.16
N PRO A 244 -9.79 7.25 0.44
CA PRO A 244 -10.48 6.03 0.80
C PRO A 244 -10.90 5.25 -0.45
N VAL A 245 -10.68 3.93 -0.43
CA VAL A 245 -11.18 2.96 -1.41
C VAL A 245 -11.82 1.83 -0.59
N ASP A 246 -12.95 2.15 0.03
CA ASP A 246 -13.48 1.41 1.18
C ASP A 246 -15.00 1.21 1.15
N GLY A 247 -15.63 1.51 0.03
CA GLY A 247 -17.08 1.40 -0.11
C GLY A 247 -17.88 2.34 0.79
N GLY A 248 -17.24 3.40 1.33
CA GLY A 248 -17.86 4.38 2.23
C GLY A 248 -17.74 4.03 3.72
N LEU A 249 -16.82 3.13 4.07
CA LEU A 249 -16.54 2.75 5.46
C LEU A 249 -16.07 3.95 6.30
N ALA A 250 -15.13 4.73 5.76
CA ALA A 250 -14.61 5.94 6.41
C ALA A 250 -14.81 7.14 5.48
N MET A 251 -15.75 8.01 5.84
CA MET A 251 -15.97 9.25 5.11
C MET A 251 -14.99 10.31 5.64
N VAL A 252 -13.84 10.46 4.97
CA VAL A 252 -12.81 11.44 5.31
C VAL A 252 -13.01 12.70 4.47
N GLY A 253 -13.05 13.86 5.10
CA GLY A 253 -13.11 15.15 4.40
C GLY A 253 -14.42 15.91 4.55
N GLY A 254 -15.10 15.73 5.66
CA GLY A 254 -16.19 16.61 6.10
C GLY A 254 -15.69 17.69 7.04
#